data_2e225e6f52dbda5f778255acd776dffa
#
_entry.id   2e225e6f52dbda5f778255acd776dffa
#
_cell.length_a   1.000
_cell.length_b   1.000
_cell.length_c   1.000
_cell.angle_alpha   90.00
_cell.angle_beta   90.00
_cell.angle_gamma   90.00
#
_symmetry.space_group_name_H-M   'P 1'
#
loop_
_entity.id
_entity.type
_entity.pdbx_description
1 polymer ?
#
loop_
_entity_poly.entity_id
_entity_poly.type
_entity_poly.pdbx_seq_one_letter_code
_entity_poly.pdbx_strand_id
1 'polypeptide(L)'
;MAEIELHDEIEAWLDSLSQDDWERIVVIIDRLAALGSTARMPFSRSLGEGVFELRFTLGRTARRVTYRFTKDGRIILLTTFRKQRDNERHEVARAKRAADACAVDYP
;
A
#
# COMPACT_ATOMS: atom_id res chain seq x y z
N MET A 1 9.10 -8.80 12.30
CA MET A 1 8.86 -7.77 11.28
C MET A 1 8.51 -8.45 9.97
N ALA A 2 7.45 -8.03 9.32
CA ALA A 2 7.01 -8.63 8.07
C ALA A 2 7.94 -8.23 6.91
N GLU A 3 8.12 -9.15 5.98
CA GLU A 3 8.84 -8.89 4.74
C GLU A 3 7.95 -8.10 3.79
N ILE A 4 8.49 -7.06 3.14
CA ILE A 4 7.76 -6.20 2.22
C ILE A 4 8.21 -6.51 0.80
N GLU A 5 7.24 -6.79 -0.08
CA GLU A 5 7.46 -6.95 -1.51
C GLU A 5 6.79 -5.79 -2.24
N LEU A 6 7.40 -5.34 -3.33
CA LEU A 6 6.90 -4.20 -4.09
C LEU A 6 6.42 -4.64 -5.47
N HIS A 7 5.18 -4.31 -5.79
CA HIS A 7 4.68 -4.46 -7.15
C HIS A 7 5.27 -3.36 -8.05
N ASP A 8 5.27 -3.58 -9.36
CA ASP A 8 5.91 -2.68 -10.32
C ASP A 8 5.47 -1.23 -10.20
N GLU A 9 4.19 -0.99 -9.97
CA GLU A 9 3.66 0.36 -9.81
C GLU A 9 4.29 1.08 -8.61
N ILE A 10 4.48 0.36 -7.52
CA ILE A 10 5.08 0.92 -6.30
C ILE A 10 6.56 1.23 -6.51
N GLU A 11 7.29 0.32 -7.15
CA GLU A 11 8.71 0.56 -7.47
C GLU A 11 8.87 1.82 -8.32
N ALA A 12 8.06 1.95 -9.37
CA ALA A 12 8.11 3.12 -10.25
C ALA A 12 7.79 4.41 -9.49
N TRP A 13 6.78 4.36 -8.61
CA TRP A 13 6.42 5.51 -7.81
C TRP A 13 7.54 5.92 -6.84
N LEU A 14 8.13 4.96 -6.14
CA LEU A 14 9.23 5.23 -5.21
C LEU A 14 10.43 5.87 -5.93
N ASP A 15 10.75 5.39 -7.13
CA ASP A 15 11.83 5.92 -7.94
C ASP A 15 11.56 7.37 -8.38
N SER A 16 10.31 7.79 -8.44
CA SER A 16 9.92 9.15 -8.84
C SER A 16 9.97 10.17 -7.70
N LEU A 17 10.15 9.73 -6.45
CA LEU A 17 10.07 10.60 -5.28
C LEU A 17 11.35 11.42 -5.09
N SER A 18 11.19 12.61 -4.48
CA SER A 18 12.32 13.36 -3.97
C SER A 18 12.98 12.58 -2.83
N GLN A 19 14.22 12.93 -2.49
CA GLN A 19 14.92 12.30 -1.37
C GLN A 19 14.13 12.46 -0.06
N ASP A 20 13.59 13.64 0.20
CA ASP A 20 12.81 13.90 1.41
C ASP A 20 11.56 13.04 1.48
N ASP A 21 10.83 12.94 0.38
CA ASP A 21 9.60 12.13 0.34
C ASP A 21 9.92 10.64 0.43
N TRP A 22 11.01 10.21 -0.21
CA TRP A 22 11.47 8.83 -0.12
C TRP A 22 11.78 8.45 1.33
N GLU A 23 12.48 9.31 2.06
CA GLU A 23 12.79 9.06 3.47
C GLU A 23 11.53 8.97 4.32
N ARG A 24 10.53 9.80 4.05
CA ARG A 24 9.24 9.75 4.77
C ARG A 24 8.49 8.47 4.50
N ILE A 25 8.43 8.03 3.23
CA ILE A 25 7.70 6.81 2.89
C ILE A 25 8.38 5.56 3.44
N VAL A 26 9.71 5.54 3.50
CA VAL A 26 10.43 4.42 4.12
C VAL A 26 10.01 4.24 5.59
N VAL A 27 9.89 5.32 6.34
CA VAL A 27 9.42 5.27 7.73
C VAL A 27 8.01 4.68 7.83
N ILE A 28 7.13 5.08 6.91
CA ILE A 28 5.74 4.59 6.86
C ILE A 28 5.70 3.09 6.54
N ILE A 29 6.48 2.66 5.57
CA ILE A 29 6.57 1.25 5.18
C ILE A 29 7.16 0.41 6.33
N ASP A 30 8.20 0.90 6.98
CA ASP A 30 8.79 0.22 8.14
C ASP A 30 7.79 0.07 9.28
N ARG A 31 6.96 1.08 9.50
CA ARG A 31 5.89 1.01 10.51
C ARG A 31 4.86 -0.07 10.15
N LEU A 32 4.47 -0.16 8.88
CA LEU A 32 3.58 -1.22 8.43
C LEU A 32 4.21 -2.60 8.65
N ALA A 33 5.48 -2.77 8.30
CA ALA A 33 6.20 -4.02 8.49
C ALA A 33 6.22 -4.44 9.96
N ALA A 34 6.41 -3.47 10.86
CA ALA A 34 6.42 -3.72 12.30
C ALA A 34 5.03 -4.08 12.85
N LEU A 35 3.98 -3.39 12.39
CA LEU A 35 2.61 -3.63 12.84
C LEU A 35 2.00 -4.90 12.22
N GLY A 36 2.33 -5.16 10.95
CA GLY A 36 1.78 -6.31 10.24
C GLY A 36 0.25 -6.30 10.26
N SER A 37 -0.36 -7.42 10.58
CA SER A 37 -1.82 -7.57 10.64
C SER A 37 -2.48 -6.79 11.78
N THR A 38 -1.71 -6.21 12.68
CA THR A 38 -2.26 -5.39 13.77
C THR A 38 -2.46 -3.92 13.38
N ALA A 39 -2.04 -3.51 12.18
CA ALA A 39 -2.25 -2.14 11.71
C ALA A 39 -3.75 -1.82 11.66
N ARG A 40 -4.15 -0.66 12.16
CA ARG A 40 -5.54 -0.23 12.32
C ARG A 40 -5.69 1.24 11.95
N MET A 41 -6.95 1.67 11.80
CA MET A 41 -7.28 3.08 11.62
C MET A 41 -6.62 3.94 12.72
N PRO A 42 -6.18 5.15 12.38
CA PRO A 42 -6.30 5.82 11.06
C PRO A 42 -5.21 5.45 10.06
N PHE A 43 -4.20 4.68 10.46
CA PHE A 43 -3.04 4.36 9.64
C PHE A 43 -3.38 3.39 8.51
N SER A 44 -4.24 2.41 8.77
CA SER A 44 -4.61 1.38 7.80
C SER A 44 -6.10 1.09 7.86
N ARG A 45 -6.70 0.81 6.71
CA ARG A 45 -8.12 0.47 6.58
C ARG A 45 -8.30 -0.73 5.67
N SER A 46 -9.20 -1.64 6.04
CA SER A 46 -9.58 -2.74 5.16
C SER A 46 -10.49 -2.24 4.03
N LEU A 47 -10.21 -2.68 2.81
CA LEU A 47 -11.05 -2.41 1.65
C LEU A 47 -11.95 -3.61 1.30
N GLY A 48 -11.85 -4.69 2.07
CA GLY A 48 -12.55 -5.95 1.79
C GLY A 48 -11.72 -6.88 0.93
N GLU A 49 -12.10 -8.14 0.91
CA GLU A 49 -11.46 -9.18 0.08
C GLU A 49 -9.96 -9.34 0.32
N GLY A 50 -9.49 -9.06 1.55
CA GLY A 50 -8.09 -9.20 1.91
C GLY A 50 -7.20 -8.08 1.41
N VAL A 51 -7.77 -6.99 0.92
CA VAL A 51 -7.04 -5.81 0.47
C VAL A 51 -7.17 -4.69 1.50
N PHE A 52 -6.07 -4.00 1.76
CA PHE A 52 -5.98 -2.92 2.75
C PHE A 52 -5.38 -1.68 2.10
N GLU A 53 -5.58 -0.53 2.72
CA GLU A 53 -4.92 0.70 2.29
C GLU A 53 -4.20 1.36 3.45
N LEU A 54 -2.96 1.79 3.20
CA LEU A 54 -2.24 2.71 4.07
C LEU A 54 -2.72 4.12 3.78
N ARG A 55 -2.88 4.90 4.84
CA ARG A 55 -3.41 6.27 4.78
C ARG A 55 -2.37 7.19 5.39
N PHE A 56 -1.85 8.11 4.58
CA PHE A 56 -0.83 9.05 5.04
C PHE A 56 -0.85 10.32 4.20
N THR A 57 -0.14 11.32 4.67
CA THR A 57 0.05 12.58 3.95
C THR A 57 1.52 12.71 3.60
N LEU A 58 1.80 12.99 2.33
CA LEU A 58 3.15 13.21 1.84
C LEU A 58 3.22 14.67 1.37
N GLY A 59 3.94 15.50 2.15
CA GLY A 59 3.88 16.94 1.95
C GLY A 59 2.47 17.42 2.27
N ARG A 60 1.78 17.99 1.28
CA ARG A 60 0.40 18.48 1.42
C ARG A 60 -0.61 17.54 0.74
N THR A 61 -0.15 16.40 0.28
CA THR A 61 -0.96 15.49 -0.52
C THR A 61 -1.36 14.28 0.30
N ALA A 62 -2.65 14.02 0.41
CA ALA A 62 -3.15 12.79 1.00
C ALA A 62 -2.93 11.65 0.00
N ARG A 63 -2.18 10.65 0.42
CA ARG A 63 -1.81 9.51 -0.42
C ARG A 63 -2.33 8.21 0.18
N ARG A 64 -2.51 7.24 -0.70
CA ARG A 64 -2.89 5.87 -0.32
C ARG A 64 -1.95 4.89 -1.01
N VAL A 65 -1.60 3.84 -0.28
CA VAL A 65 -0.89 2.68 -0.83
C VAL A 65 -1.68 1.45 -0.43
N THR A 66 -2.11 0.67 -1.41
CA THR A 66 -2.86 -0.55 -1.14
C THR A 66 -1.93 -1.73 -0.99
N TYR A 67 -2.34 -2.72 -0.19
CA TYR A 67 -1.50 -3.88 0.09
C TYR A 67 -2.34 -5.09 0.46
N ARG A 68 -1.70 -6.26 0.43
CA ARG A 68 -2.28 -7.53 0.88
C ARG A 68 -1.22 -8.35 1.61
N PHE A 69 -1.69 -9.32 2.38
CA PHE A 69 -0.81 -10.29 3.02
C PHE A 69 -0.79 -11.58 2.18
N THR A 70 0.38 -12.22 2.10
CA THR A 70 0.49 -13.57 1.56
C THR A 70 0.20 -14.58 2.66
N LYS A 71 0.04 -15.85 2.29
CA LYS A 71 -0.19 -16.93 3.25
C LYS A 71 0.98 -17.09 4.22
N ASP A 72 2.20 -16.81 3.78
CA ASP A 72 3.39 -16.90 4.63
C ASP A 72 3.71 -15.60 5.37
N GLY A 73 2.79 -14.63 5.35
CA GLY A 73 2.90 -13.41 6.17
C GLY A 73 3.69 -12.27 5.56
N ARG A 74 4.07 -12.35 4.28
CA ARG A 74 4.67 -11.21 3.59
C ARG A 74 3.60 -10.18 3.27
N ILE A 75 4.01 -8.94 3.10
CA ILE A 75 3.13 -7.83 2.70
C ILE A 75 3.52 -7.41 1.29
N ILE A 76 2.56 -7.44 0.37
CA ILE A 76 2.77 -7.01 -1.01
C ILE A 76 2.13 -5.63 -1.19
N LEU A 77 2.93 -4.62 -1.51
CA LEU A 77 2.41 -3.29 -1.84
C LEU A 77 1.99 -3.29 -3.31
N LEU A 78 0.72 -2.96 -3.58
CA LEU A 78 0.07 -3.21 -4.87
C LEU A 78 -0.03 -1.98 -5.74
N THR A 79 -0.75 -0.96 -5.27
CA THR A 79 -1.06 0.24 -6.03
C THR A 79 -0.91 1.46 -5.15
N THR A 80 -0.76 2.62 -5.78
CA THR A 80 -0.72 3.89 -5.07
C THR A 80 -1.52 4.94 -5.83
N PHE A 81 -2.10 5.86 -5.10
CA PHE A 81 -2.83 6.96 -5.70
C PHE A 81 -2.92 8.14 -4.75
N ARG A 82 -3.13 9.32 -5.32
CA ARG A 82 -3.45 10.52 -4.56
C ARG A 82 -4.93 10.50 -4.25
N LYS A 83 -5.29 10.70 -2.98
CA LYS A 83 -6.69 10.74 -2.59
C LYS A 83 -7.36 11.95 -3.23
N GLN A 84 -8.44 11.69 -3.98
CA GLN A 84 -9.25 12.69 -4.62
C GLN A 84 -10.72 12.41 -4.30
N ARG A 85 -11.57 13.43 -4.42
CA ARG A 85 -12.95 13.37 -3.99
C ARG A 85 -13.75 12.23 -4.63
N ASP A 86 -13.52 11.97 -5.92
CA ASP A 86 -14.36 11.07 -6.70
C ASP A 86 -13.67 9.82 -7.23
N ASN A 87 -12.43 9.54 -6.78
CA ASN A 87 -11.67 8.43 -7.36
C ASN A 87 -11.66 7.16 -6.52
N GLU A 88 -12.23 7.17 -5.32
CA GLU A 88 -12.04 6.07 -4.37
C GLU A 88 -12.57 4.74 -4.88
N ARG A 89 -13.79 4.73 -5.41
CA ARG A 89 -14.40 3.48 -5.93
C ARG A 89 -13.56 2.85 -7.04
N HIS A 90 -13.10 3.66 -7.98
CA HIS A 90 -12.26 3.21 -9.08
C HIS A 90 -10.94 2.65 -8.57
N GLU A 91 -10.30 3.34 -7.63
CA GLU A 91 -9.02 2.94 -7.08
C GLU A 91 -9.13 1.68 -6.22
N VAL A 92 -10.22 1.50 -5.48
CA VAL A 92 -10.48 0.26 -4.73
C VAL A 92 -10.62 -0.92 -5.68
N ALA A 93 -11.40 -0.76 -6.76
CA ALA A 93 -11.56 -1.81 -7.77
C ALA A 93 -10.23 -2.15 -8.43
N ARG A 94 -9.43 -1.15 -8.76
CA ARG A 94 -8.09 -1.33 -9.35
C ARG A 94 -7.17 -2.11 -8.41
N ALA A 95 -7.19 -1.77 -7.12
CA ALA A 95 -6.38 -2.46 -6.12
C ALA A 95 -6.78 -3.93 -5.98
N LYS A 96 -8.07 -4.22 -6.01
CA LYS A 96 -8.56 -5.61 -5.93
C LYS A 96 -8.16 -6.42 -7.16
N ARG A 97 -8.19 -5.82 -8.35
CA ARG A 97 -7.69 -6.49 -9.56
C ARG A 97 -6.20 -6.77 -9.46
N ALA A 98 -5.42 -5.82 -8.96
CA ALA A 98 -3.98 -6.01 -8.75
C ALA A 98 -3.71 -7.12 -7.73
N ALA A 99 -4.50 -7.19 -6.67
CA ALA A 99 -4.39 -8.23 -5.66
C ALA A 99 -4.66 -9.62 -6.25
N ASP A 100 -5.69 -9.75 -7.09
CA ASP A 100 -6.03 -11.01 -7.73
C ASP A 100 -4.91 -11.47 -8.67
N ALA A 101 -4.38 -10.56 -9.47
CA ALA A 101 -3.26 -10.86 -10.37
C ALA A 101 -2.00 -11.25 -9.58
N CYS A 102 -1.72 -10.55 -8.50
CA CYS A 102 -0.59 -10.82 -7.62
C CYS A 102 -0.69 -12.20 -6.96
N ALA A 103 -1.89 -12.63 -6.58
CA ALA A 103 -2.10 -13.89 -5.86
C ALA A 103 -1.73 -15.13 -6.70
N VAL A 104 -1.61 -15.00 -8.01
CA VAL A 104 -1.13 -16.08 -8.90
C VAL A 104 0.32 -16.42 -8.58
N ASP A 105 1.18 -15.41 -8.42
CA ASP A 105 2.61 -15.59 -8.17
C ASP A 105 2.95 -15.58 -6.67
N TYR A 106 2.14 -14.89 -5.86
CA TYR A 106 2.38 -14.70 -4.42
C TYR A 106 1.12 -15.09 -3.63
N PRO A 107 0.82 -16.38 -3.51
CA PRO A 107 -0.37 -16.80 -2.76
C PRO A 107 -0.36 -16.34 -1.27
#